data_ea7a4a04a0c172f3cda3b8a559149c3a
#
_entry.id   ea7a4a04a0c172f3cda3b8a559149c3a
#
_cell.length_a   1.000
_cell.length_b   1.000
_cell.length_c   1.000
_cell.angle_alpha   90.00
_cell.angle_beta   90.00
_cell.angle_gamma   90.00
#
_symmetry.space_group_name_H-M   'P 1'
#
loop_
_entity.id
_entity.type
_entity.pdbx_description
1 polymer ?
#
loop_
_entity_poly.entity_id
_entity_poly.type
_entity_poly.pdbx_seq_one_letter_code
_entity_poly.pdbx_strand_id
1 'polypeptide(L)'
;MYFRQIFEPKLAQYAYIIGCQKTGEAVVIDPMRDIQQYYDIAEKEKLKITAAADTHIHADYISGLREFAERGVKVYASDEGDADWKYEWLIGSDYDYELMKDGFTFMVGNIEIKAIHTPGHTPEHLIFAVTDKGGGADKPMGVATGDFIFVGDVGRPDLLESAAKMKDVMKPSAQTLYKSIEKFKSMPEYMQIWPGHGAGSACGKALGAVPKSTVGYELQFNNSLKHATSEDEFVNFILEGQPEPPLYFAQMKRDNKMGPKVLGGLPIPGKTETAKLGDFQGNREVALIDTRGREAFMNGHLKGAIFSPLDKQFNTTAGSYITEEQPIYLVIDEQDLEDAVRDLVNVGLDKIKGYIPVAEYEKWLADNNAAVAIPHLDFEKAGDKLLSGDVYVLDVRKASEFSEGHIDGARNIPHTRLLDRIDEVDPEGKTVYVHCSAGGRSAVAAALVQRFGHDVAYVDGEFDNWFNKEEEVAG
;
A
#
# COMPACT_ATOMS: atom_id res chain seq x y z
N MET A 1 -11.70 29.53 2.99
CA MET A 1 -11.58 28.05 2.97
C MET A 1 -10.38 27.62 3.81
N TYR A 2 -10.52 26.55 4.60
CA TYR A 2 -9.42 25.80 5.20
C TYR A 2 -9.04 24.65 4.27
N PHE A 3 -7.75 24.34 4.17
CA PHE A 3 -7.25 23.21 3.38
C PHE A 3 -6.04 22.60 4.08
N ARG A 4 -6.07 21.30 4.30
CA ARG A 4 -4.94 20.55 4.84
C ARG A 4 -4.80 19.21 4.13
N GLN A 5 -3.61 18.95 3.62
CA GLN A 5 -3.15 17.65 3.13
C GLN A 5 -2.52 16.90 4.31
N ILE A 6 -2.90 15.66 4.50
CA ILE A 6 -2.39 14.76 5.54
C ILE A 6 -1.69 13.62 4.81
N PHE A 7 -0.47 13.30 5.21
CA PHE A 7 0.38 12.31 4.56
C PHE A 7 0.61 11.11 5.48
N GLU A 8 0.33 9.92 4.97
CA GLU A 8 0.70 8.64 5.56
C GLU A 8 1.98 8.13 4.86
N PRO A 9 3.14 8.08 5.55
CA PRO A 9 4.43 7.90 4.89
C PRO A 9 4.71 6.46 4.41
N LYS A 10 4.10 5.43 5.02
CA LYS A 10 4.39 4.02 4.67
C LYS A 10 3.61 3.54 3.46
N LEU A 11 2.41 4.09 3.22
CA LEU A 11 1.62 3.86 2.01
C LEU A 11 1.79 4.99 0.99
N ALA A 12 2.52 6.05 1.36
CA ALA A 12 2.67 7.28 0.60
C ALA A 12 1.31 7.88 0.17
N GLN A 13 0.29 7.76 1.03
CA GLN A 13 -1.09 8.14 0.76
C GLN A 13 -1.39 9.55 1.30
N TYR A 14 -2.19 10.30 0.56
CA TYR A 14 -2.70 11.61 0.96
C TYR A 14 -4.20 11.59 1.22
N ALA A 15 -4.59 12.10 2.39
CA ALA A 15 -5.97 12.48 2.69
C ALA A 15 -6.09 14.00 2.77
N TYR A 16 -7.32 14.52 2.61
CA TYR A 16 -7.54 15.97 2.60
C TYR A 16 -8.65 16.37 3.55
N ILE A 17 -8.42 17.41 4.37
CA ILE A 17 -9.47 18.12 5.10
C ILE A 17 -9.71 19.45 4.38
N ILE A 18 -10.95 19.65 3.92
CA ILE A 18 -11.40 20.88 3.29
C ILE A 18 -12.55 21.46 4.10
N GLY A 19 -12.38 22.66 4.63
CA GLY A 19 -13.33 23.25 5.57
C GLY A 19 -13.75 24.68 5.25
N CYS A 20 -14.99 25.00 5.54
CA CYS A 20 -15.53 26.34 5.47
C CYS A 20 -15.36 27.05 6.83
N GLN A 21 -14.36 27.91 6.96
CA GLN A 21 -14.10 28.64 8.21
C GLN A 21 -15.28 29.54 8.66
N LYS A 22 -16.16 29.93 7.74
CA LYS A 22 -17.32 30.79 8.05
C LYS A 22 -18.45 29.99 8.73
N THR A 23 -18.70 28.74 8.29
CA THR A 23 -19.76 27.89 8.86
C THR A 23 -19.24 26.89 9.89
N GLY A 24 -17.92 26.63 9.87
CA GLY A 24 -17.29 25.64 10.73
C GLY A 24 -17.44 24.20 10.23
N GLU A 25 -17.93 23.95 9.01
CA GLU A 25 -18.11 22.63 8.44
C GLU A 25 -16.90 22.19 7.63
N ALA A 26 -16.61 20.88 7.64
CA ALA A 26 -15.51 20.29 6.88
C ALA A 26 -15.87 18.92 6.28
N VAL A 27 -15.20 18.59 5.17
CA VAL A 27 -15.18 17.26 4.57
C VAL A 27 -13.77 16.67 4.68
N VAL A 28 -13.71 15.34 4.84
CA VAL A 28 -12.49 14.56 4.68
C VAL A 28 -12.60 13.76 3.38
N ILE A 29 -11.57 13.84 2.53
CA ILE A 29 -11.47 13.07 1.29
C ILE A 29 -10.39 12.02 1.45
N ASP A 30 -10.66 10.79 1.02
CA ASP A 30 -9.81 9.60 1.09
C ASP A 30 -9.22 9.34 2.48
N PRO A 31 -10.07 9.23 3.52
CA PRO A 31 -9.61 9.06 4.89
C PRO A 31 -8.96 7.71 5.13
N MET A 32 -7.84 7.72 5.88
CA MET A 32 -7.29 6.51 6.49
C MET A 32 -8.22 6.00 7.60
N ARG A 33 -8.10 4.71 7.94
CA ARG A 33 -8.98 4.02 8.87
C ARG A 33 -8.97 4.58 10.30
N ASP A 34 -7.83 5.07 10.79
CA ASP A 34 -7.78 5.82 12.05
C ASP A 34 -8.27 7.24 11.83
N ILE A 35 -9.58 7.44 12.03
CA ILE A 35 -10.22 8.74 11.80
C ILE A 35 -10.01 9.73 12.95
N GLN A 36 -9.44 9.33 14.09
CA GLN A 36 -9.25 10.24 15.22
C GLN A 36 -8.32 11.40 14.86
N GLN A 37 -7.29 11.16 14.07
CA GLN A 37 -6.38 12.18 13.58
C GLN A 37 -7.08 13.35 12.87
N TYR A 38 -8.16 13.07 12.13
CA TYR A 38 -8.94 14.11 11.44
C TYR A 38 -9.79 14.93 12.41
N TYR A 39 -10.36 14.30 13.45
CA TYR A 39 -11.09 15.01 14.50
C TYR A 39 -10.16 15.90 15.32
N ASP A 40 -8.95 15.45 15.65
CA ASP A 40 -7.96 16.25 16.38
C ASP A 40 -7.54 17.50 15.59
N ILE A 41 -7.41 17.38 14.28
CA ILE A 41 -7.12 18.52 13.40
C ILE A 41 -8.33 19.46 13.33
N ALA A 42 -9.54 18.91 13.12
CA ALA A 42 -10.75 19.70 13.01
C ALA A 42 -11.03 20.50 14.29
N GLU A 43 -10.85 19.88 15.46
CA GLU A 43 -11.01 20.56 16.76
C GLU A 43 -10.07 21.75 16.93
N LYS A 44 -8.77 21.57 16.62
CA LYS A 44 -7.76 22.63 16.65
C LYS A 44 -8.12 23.82 15.76
N GLU A 45 -8.74 23.54 14.61
CA GLU A 45 -9.15 24.54 13.62
C GLU A 45 -10.59 25.04 13.83
N LYS A 46 -11.25 24.58 14.89
CA LYS A 46 -12.67 24.91 15.19
C LYS A 46 -13.63 24.53 14.05
N LEU A 47 -13.36 23.40 13.43
CA LEU A 47 -14.17 22.80 12.39
C LEU A 47 -14.90 21.57 12.93
N LYS A 48 -16.07 21.29 12.36
CA LYS A 48 -16.83 20.06 12.55
C LYS A 48 -16.82 19.27 11.25
N ILE A 49 -16.36 18.03 11.28
CA ILE A 49 -16.45 17.13 10.14
C ILE A 49 -17.93 16.74 9.97
N THR A 50 -18.53 17.21 8.87
CA THR A 50 -19.92 16.96 8.51
C THR A 50 -20.06 16.04 7.31
N ALA A 51 -18.95 15.80 6.59
CA ALA A 51 -18.88 14.98 5.40
C ALA A 51 -17.59 14.20 5.32
N ALA A 52 -17.64 13.03 4.70
CA ALA A 52 -16.47 12.27 4.26
C ALA A 52 -16.73 11.67 2.87
N ALA A 53 -15.71 11.52 2.04
CA ALA A 53 -15.84 10.99 0.69
C ALA A 53 -14.62 10.17 0.28
N ASP A 54 -14.83 9.11 -0.49
CA ASP A 54 -13.77 8.40 -1.20
C ASP A 54 -13.78 8.77 -2.67
N THR A 55 -12.60 8.89 -3.28
CA THR A 55 -12.46 9.06 -4.74
C THR A 55 -12.79 7.77 -5.48
N HIS A 56 -12.48 6.61 -4.89
CA HIS A 56 -12.68 5.29 -5.47
C HIS A 56 -12.63 4.20 -4.38
N ILE A 57 -12.89 2.95 -4.76
CA ILE A 57 -12.67 1.78 -3.90
C ILE A 57 -11.17 1.49 -3.83
N HIS A 58 -10.52 1.91 -2.74
CA HIS A 58 -9.08 1.76 -2.56
C HIS A 58 -8.66 0.29 -2.50
N ALA A 59 -7.54 -0.04 -3.14
CA ALA A 59 -6.97 -1.38 -3.16
C ALA A 59 -5.70 -1.52 -2.29
N ASP A 60 -5.17 -0.45 -1.78
CA ASP A 60 -3.90 -0.40 -1.05
C ASP A 60 -4.05 -0.16 0.46
N TYR A 61 -5.23 0.31 0.91
CA TYR A 61 -5.56 0.47 2.33
C TYR A 61 -7.07 0.37 2.60
N ILE A 62 -7.43 0.19 3.87
CA ILE A 62 -8.83 0.26 4.32
C ILE A 62 -9.23 1.72 4.52
N SER A 63 -10.23 2.18 3.78
CA SER A 63 -10.80 3.51 3.95
C SER A 63 -11.47 3.69 5.32
N GLY A 64 -11.30 4.88 5.90
CA GLY A 64 -12.02 5.34 7.09
C GLY A 64 -13.47 5.78 6.84
N LEU A 65 -13.96 5.67 5.60
CA LEU A 65 -15.31 6.15 5.25
C LEU A 65 -16.39 5.51 6.12
N ARG A 66 -16.29 4.19 6.37
CA ARG A 66 -17.26 3.50 7.23
C ARG A 66 -17.15 3.91 8.69
N GLU A 67 -15.96 4.21 9.21
CA GLU A 67 -15.77 4.74 10.56
C GLU A 67 -16.45 6.10 10.73
N PHE A 68 -16.44 6.95 9.70
CA PHE A 68 -17.19 8.22 9.68
C PHE A 68 -18.70 7.98 9.63
N ALA A 69 -19.17 7.06 8.80
CA ALA A 69 -20.60 6.71 8.73
C ALA A 69 -21.15 6.22 10.08
N GLU A 70 -20.42 5.38 10.80
CA GLU A 70 -20.76 4.91 12.16
C GLU A 70 -20.87 6.04 13.18
N ARG A 71 -20.12 7.12 12.99
CA ARG A 71 -20.20 8.33 13.84
C ARG A 71 -21.30 9.31 13.40
N GLY A 72 -22.14 8.94 12.43
CA GLY A 72 -23.24 9.76 11.92
C GLY A 72 -22.79 10.91 11.04
N VAL A 73 -21.58 10.84 10.47
CA VAL A 73 -21.11 11.78 9.44
C VAL A 73 -21.71 11.35 8.10
N LYS A 74 -22.21 12.31 7.33
CA LYS A 74 -22.71 12.03 5.97
C LYS A 74 -21.55 11.60 5.07
N VAL A 75 -21.72 10.47 4.40
CA VAL A 75 -20.68 9.90 3.53
C VAL A 75 -21.11 9.95 2.07
N TYR A 76 -20.12 10.19 1.21
CA TYR A 76 -20.28 10.31 -0.23
C TYR A 76 -19.40 9.26 -0.93
N ALA A 77 -20.02 8.44 -1.78
CA ALA A 77 -19.34 7.39 -2.52
C ALA A 77 -19.79 7.37 -3.98
N SER A 78 -19.00 6.75 -4.85
CA SER A 78 -19.32 6.68 -6.27
C SER A 78 -20.48 5.72 -6.56
N ASP A 79 -21.41 6.12 -7.46
CA ASP A 79 -22.39 5.25 -8.13
C ASP A 79 -22.01 4.98 -9.60
N GLU A 80 -20.81 5.28 -9.99
CA GLU A 80 -20.27 4.91 -11.29
C GLU A 80 -19.74 3.47 -11.30
N GLY A 81 -19.28 2.98 -12.44
CA GLY A 81 -18.87 1.59 -12.60
C GLY A 81 -20.06 0.62 -12.69
N ASP A 82 -19.76 -0.66 -12.94
CA ASP A 82 -20.75 -1.74 -12.96
C ASP A 82 -21.06 -2.30 -11.56
N ALA A 83 -21.77 -3.42 -11.48
CA ALA A 83 -22.19 -4.02 -10.22
C ALA A 83 -21.00 -4.44 -9.32
N ASP A 84 -19.82 -4.72 -9.89
CA ASP A 84 -18.65 -5.12 -9.12
C ASP A 84 -17.91 -3.93 -8.46
N TRP A 85 -18.32 -2.70 -8.79
CA TRP A 85 -17.68 -1.46 -8.33
C TRP A 85 -18.64 -0.57 -7.53
N LYS A 86 -19.47 -1.18 -6.68
CA LYS A 86 -20.40 -0.48 -5.79
C LYS A 86 -19.96 -0.64 -4.33
N TYR A 87 -20.19 0.40 -3.54
CA TYR A 87 -20.04 0.34 -2.08
C TYR A 87 -21.25 -0.41 -1.49
N GLU A 88 -21.20 -1.75 -1.53
CA GLU A 88 -22.33 -2.60 -1.18
C GLU A 88 -22.83 -2.39 0.25
N TRP A 89 -21.93 -2.03 1.17
CA TRP A 89 -22.29 -1.76 2.56
C TRP A 89 -23.10 -0.48 2.78
N LEU A 90 -23.12 0.44 1.82
CA LEU A 90 -23.96 1.64 1.86
C LEU A 90 -25.37 1.36 1.34
N ILE A 91 -25.48 0.54 0.30
CA ILE A 91 -26.74 0.36 -0.42
C ILE A 91 -27.79 -0.28 0.48
N GLY A 92 -28.85 0.48 0.81
CA GLY A 92 -29.94 0.04 1.68
C GLY A 92 -29.60 0.01 3.17
N SER A 93 -28.47 0.60 3.59
CA SER A 93 -28.12 0.78 5.00
C SER A 93 -28.87 1.97 5.61
N ASP A 94 -28.84 2.08 6.94
CA ASP A 94 -29.40 3.21 7.70
C ASP A 94 -28.42 4.38 7.85
N TYR A 95 -27.24 4.33 7.21
CA TYR A 95 -26.26 5.42 7.24
C TYR A 95 -26.77 6.65 6.47
N ASP A 96 -26.32 7.84 6.86
CA ASP A 96 -26.53 9.06 6.07
C ASP A 96 -25.50 9.09 4.92
N TYR A 97 -25.94 8.73 3.72
CA TYR A 97 -25.06 8.66 2.56
C TYR A 97 -25.66 9.22 1.29
N GLU A 98 -24.83 9.51 0.34
CA GLU A 98 -25.19 9.90 -1.03
C GLU A 98 -24.31 9.17 -2.02
N LEU A 99 -24.92 8.58 -3.06
CA LEU A 99 -24.20 7.95 -4.17
C LEU A 99 -24.06 8.95 -5.33
N MET A 100 -22.83 9.23 -5.71
CA MET A 100 -22.49 10.29 -6.68
C MET A 100 -22.26 9.74 -8.07
N LYS A 101 -22.74 10.48 -9.06
CA LYS A 101 -22.40 10.30 -10.50
C LYS A 101 -21.66 11.52 -11.04
N ASP A 102 -21.20 11.41 -12.28
CA ASP A 102 -20.56 12.51 -13.00
C ASP A 102 -21.37 13.79 -12.93
N GLY A 103 -20.74 14.88 -12.53
CA GLY A 103 -21.35 16.19 -12.38
C GLY A 103 -22.14 16.41 -11.08
N PHE A 104 -22.25 15.40 -10.19
CA PHE A 104 -22.87 15.57 -8.88
C PHE A 104 -22.16 16.67 -8.08
N THR A 105 -22.94 17.49 -7.36
CA THR A 105 -22.39 18.62 -6.58
C THR A 105 -22.99 18.62 -5.19
N PHE A 106 -22.15 18.81 -4.18
CA PHE A 106 -22.58 19.02 -2.80
C PHE A 106 -21.86 20.18 -2.14
N MET A 107 -22.42 20.66 -1.05
CA MET A 107 -21.91 21.81 -0.32
C MET A 107 -21.38 21.40 1.05
N VAL A 108 -20.23 21.96 1.42
CA VAL A 108 -19.69 21.91 2.79
C VAL A 108 -19.59 23.35 3.27
N GLY A 109 -20.60 23.79 4.01
CA GLY A 109 -20.80 25.21 4.24
C GLY A 109 -20.90 26.01 2.94
N ASN A 110 -19.97 26.91 2.70
CA ASN A 110 -19.91 27.71 1.48
C ASN A 110 -18.88 27.18 0.45
N ILE A 111 -18.43 25.95 0.59
CA ILE A 111 -17.51 25.30 -0.36
C ILE A 111 -18.32 24.33 -1.22
N GLU A 112 -18.22 24.51 -2.51
CA GLU A 112 -18.82 23.60 -3.49
C GLU A 112 -17.80 22.53 -3.87
N ILE A 113 -18.23 21.27 -3.82
CA ILE A 113 -17.46 20.11 -4.27
C ILE A 113 -18.23 19.45 -5.40
N LYS A 114 -17.58 19.33 -6.56
CA LYS A 114 -18.14 18.71 -7.75
C LYS A 114 -17.41 17.44 -8.10
N ALA A 115 -18.15 16.33 -8.16
CA ALA A 115 -17.64 15.03 -8.62
C ALA A 115 -17.52 15.05 -10.17
N ILE A 116 -16.41 14.50 -10.67
CA ILE A 116 -16.14 14.33 -12.10
C ILE A 116 -15.66 12.89 -12.29
N HIS A 117 -16.34 12.14 -13.16
CA HIS A 117 -16.02 10.74 -13.44
C HIS A 117 -14.77 10.61 -14.33
N THR A 118 -13.77 9.89 -13.80
CA THR A 118 -12.46 9.67 -14.45
C THR A 118 -12.06 8.19 -14.37
N PRO A 119 -12.81 7.31 -15.06
CA PRO A 119 -12.55 5.87 -15.02
C PRO A 119 -11.22 5.52 -15.70
N GLY A 120 -10.64 4.38 -15.28
CA GLY A 120 -9.43 3.83 -15.89
C GLY A 120 -8.51 3.18 -14.87
N HIS A 121 -8.16 3.86 -13.77
CA HIS A 121 -7.55 3.22 -12.60
C HIS A 121 -8.55 2.24 -11.97
N THR A 122 -9.73 2.73 -11.65
CA THR A 122 -10.92 1.93 -11.37
C THR A 122 -12.11 2.43 -12.18
N PRO A 123 -13.14 1.59 -12.46
CA PRO A 123 -14.29 1.99 -13.26
C PRO A 123 -15.18 3.07 -12.63
N GLU A 124 -15.22 3.13 -11.30
CA GLU A 124 -16.08 4.04 -10.53
C GLU A 124 -15.36 5.32 -10.07
N HIS A 125 -14.10 5.50 -10.43
CA HIS A 125 -13.23 6.57 -9.94
C HIS A 125 -13.81 7.96 -10.19
N LEU A 126 -13.89 8.77 -9.13
CA LEU A 126 -14.29 10.19 -9.16
C LEU A 126 -13.13 11.07 -8.70
N ILE A 127 -13.01 12.25 -9.30
CA ILE A 127 -12.18 13.34 -8.78
C ILE A 127 -13.09 14.46 -8.26
N PHE A 128 -12.60 15.26 -7.29
CA PHE A 128 -13.41 16.30 -6.66
C PHE A 128 -12.86 17.68 -6.90
N ALA A 129 -13.52 18.43 -7.80
CA ALA A 129 -13.21 19.83 -8.07
C ALA A 129 -13.82 20.72 -6.98
N VAL A 130 -13.00 21.63 -6.40
CA VAL A 130 -13.33 22.41 -5.19
C VAL A 130 -13.40 23.89 -5.51
N THR A 131 -14.55 24.53 -5.22
CA THR A 131 -14.80 25.95 -5.43
C THR A 131 -15.16 26.64 -4.13
N ASP A 132 -14.40 27.66 -3.73
CA ASP A 132 -14.70 28.48 -2.54
C ASP A 132 -15.73 29.58 -2.86
N LYS A 133 -17.02 29.22 -2.87
CA LYS A 133 -18.13 30.18 -3.05
C LYS A 133 -18.16 31.25 -1.97
N GLY A 134 -17.72 30.90 -0.74
CA GLY A 134 -17.64 31.83 0.36
C GLY A 134 -16.59 32.91 0.16
N GLY A 135 -15.54 32.62 -0.60
CA GLY A 135 -14.54 33.59 -1.07
C GLY A 135 -14.95 34.36 -2.32
N GLY A 136 -16.14 34.11 -2.88
CA GLY A 136 -16.63 34.74 -4.10
C GLY A 136 -16.14 34.09 -5.41
N ALA A 137 -15.52 32.89 -5.33
CA ALA A 137 -15.08 32.19 -6.53
C ALA A 137 -16.27 31.56 -7.29
N ASP A 138 -16.24 31.63 -8.60
CA ASP A 138 -17.18 30.99 -9.52
C ASP A 138 -16.56 29.80 -10.27
N LYS A 139 -15.25 29.56 -10.09
CA LYS A 139 -14.47 28.50 -10.70
C LYS A 139 -13.70 27.72 -9.66
N PRO A 140 -13.46 26.41 -9.88
CA PRO A 140 -12.68 25.60 -8.97
C PRO A 140 -11.22 26.07 -8.90
N MET A 141 -10.65 26.05 -7.69
CA MET A 141 -9.24 26.40 -7.49
C MET A 141 -8.31 25.19 -7.60
N GLY A 142 -8.84 24.00 -7.36
CA GLY A 142 -8.07 22.76 -7.38
C GLY A 142 -8.99 21.55 -7.42
N VAL A 143 -8.37 20.40 -7.56
CA VAL A 143 -9.05 19.10 -7.69
C VAL A 143 -8.31 18.03 -6.89
N ALA A 144 -9.02 17.30 -6.03
CA ALA A 144 -8.53 16.07 -5.44
C ALA A 144 -8.64 14.97 -6.50
N THR A 145 -7.49 14.52 -7.00
CA THR A 145 -7.43 13.63 -8.17
C THR A 145 -7.42 12.15 -7.83
N GLY A 146 -7.37 11.80 -6.52
CA GLY A 146 -7.24 10.40 -6.14
C GLY A 146 -6.12 9.71 -6.93
N ASP A 147 -6.41 8.54 -7.44
CA ASP A 147 -5.48 7.73 -8.23
C ASP A 147 -5.67 7.90 -9.75
N PHE A 148 -6.11 9.08 -10.18
CA PHE A 148 -6.19 9.42 -11.60
C PHE A 148 -4.92 10.11 -12.10
N ILE A 149 -4.60 11.31 -11.57
CA ILE A 149 -3.39 12.06 -11.91
C ILE A 149 -2.55 12.25 -10.64
N PHE A 150 -1.32 11.79 -10.68
CA PHE A 150 -0.29 12.05 -9.69
C PHE A 150 0.66 13.16 -10.17
N VAL A 151 1.57 13.58 -9.31
CA VAL A 151 2.67 14.45 -9.74
C VAL A 151 3.66 13.59 -10.52
N GLY A 152 3.79 13.86 -11.81
CA GLY A 152 4.72 13.21 -12.73
C GLY A 152 4.26 11.88 -13.33
N ASP A 153 3.13 11.31 -12.86
CA ASP A 153 2.61 10.02 -13.35
C ASP A 153 1.07 10.01 -13.35
N VAL A 154 0.47 8.88 -13.75
CA VAL A 154 -0.97 8.59 -13.65
C VAL A 154 -1.19 7.26 -12.96
N GLY A 155 -2.41 7.05 -12.44
CA GLY A 155 -2.79 5.80 -11.80
C GLY A 155 -2.74 4.61 -12.75
N ARG A 156 -2.30 3.47 -12.26
CA ARG A 156 -2.14 2.26 -13.04
C ARG A 156 -3.48 1.56 -13.33
N PRO A 157 -3.75 1.18 -14.59
CA PRO A 157 -5.02 0.55 -14.97
C PRO A 157 -5.02 -0.97 -14.83
N ASP A 158 -3.88 -1.61 -14.53
CA ASP A 158 -3.72 -3.07 -14.53
C ASP A 158 -4.13 -3.74 -13.21
N LEU A 159 -4.37 -2.98 -12.12
CA LEU A 159 -4.75 -3.53 -10.81
C LEU A 159 -6.05 -4.34 -10.86
N LEU A 160 -6.93 -4.07 -11.80
CA LEU A 160 -8.15 -4.84 -12.03
C LEU A 160 -7.86 -6.30 -12.39
N GLU A 161 -6.81 -6.53 -13.16
CA GLU A 161 -6.40 -7.87 -13.57
C GLU A 161 -5.39 -8.46 -12.57
N SER A 162 -4.37 -7.71 -12.22
CA SER A 162 -3.25 -8.20 -11.41
C SER A 162 -3.60 -8.40 -9.93
N ALA A 163 -4.43 -7.52 -9.33
CA ALA A 163 -4.87 -7.62 -7.95
C ALA A 163 -6.29 -8.22 -7.81
N ALA A 164 -7.24 -7.77 -8.63
CA ALA A 164 -8.63 -8.22 -8.55
C ALA A 164 -8.90 -9.54 -9.30
N LYS A 165 -7.89 -10.12 -9.98
CA LYS A 165 -7.96 -11.38 -10.74
C LYS A 165 -9.06 -11.38 -11.82
N MET A 166 -9.45 -10.22 -12.34
CA MET A 166 -10.31 -10.08 -13.49
C MET A 166 -9.50 -10.36 -14.77
N LYS A 167 -10.04 -11.13 -15.71
CA LYS A 167 -9.30 -11.50 -16.92
C LYS A 167 -9.55 -10.51 -18.05
N ASP A 168 -8.52 -10.24 -18.86
CA ASP A 168 -8.59 -9.46 -20.10
C ASP A 168 -9.11 -8.03 -19.95
N VAL A 169 -8.97 -7.42 -18.77
CA VAL A 169 -9.48 -6.06 -18.48
C VAL A 169 -8.40 -4.97 -18.50
N MET A 170 -7.12 -5.35 -18.48
CA MET A 170 -5.99 -4.43 -18.40
C MET A 170 -5.95 -3.45 -19.58
N LYS A 171 -6.01 -3.96 -20.81
CA LYS A 171 -5.99 -3.12 -22.02
C LYS A 171 -7.24 -2.24 -22.14
N PRO A 172 -8.48 -2.73 -21.97
CA PRO A 172 -9.68 -1.89 -21.92
C PRO A 172 -9.62 -0.79 -20.86
N SER A 173 -9.06 -1.07 -19.68
CA SER A 173 -8.91 -0.08 -18.60
C SER A 173 -7.92 1.02 -19.00
N ALA A 174 -6.78 0.66 -19.62
CA ALA A 174 -5.82 1.61 -20.13
C ALA A 174 -6.42 2.51 -21.24
N GLN A 175 -7.23 1.95 -22.13
CA GLN A 175 -7.96 2.72 -23.16
C GLN A 175 -8.99 3.67 -22.53
N THR A 176 -9.64 3.24 -21.45
CA THR A 176 -10.59 4.09 -20.71
C THR A 176 -9.87 5.20 -19.97
N LEU A 177 -8.71 4.90 -19.36
CA LEU A 177 -7.86 5.90 -18.72
C LEU A 177 -7.39 6.96 -19.73
N TYR A 178 -7.02 6.57 -20.94
CA TYR A 178 -6.67 7.50 -22.02
C TYR A 178 -7.81 8.51 -22.31
N LYS A 179 -9.06 8.03 -22.39
CA LYS A 179 -10.22 8.91 -22.60
C LYS A 179 -10.44 9.88 -21.43
N SER A 180 -10.17 9.43 -20.20
CA SER A 180 -10.21 10.31 -19.02
C SER A 180 -9.10 11.37 -19.07
N ILE A 181 -7.91 11.00 -19.55
CA ILE A 181 -6.80 11.95 -19.78
C ILE A 181 -7.18 13.01 -20.80
N GLU A 182 -7.88 12.67 -21.88
CA GLU A 182 -8.36 13.67 -22.86
C GLU A 182 -9.31 14.70 -22.23
N LYS A 183 -10.16 14.27 -21.26
CA LYS A 183 -10.96 15.23 -20.47
C LYS A 183 -10.08 16.11 -19.59
N PHE A 184 -9.06 15.52 -18.94
CA PHE A 184 -8.12 16.26 -18.11
C PHE A 184 -7.38 17.36 -18.88
N LYS A 185 -6.97 17.10 -20.12
CA LYS A 185 -6.31 18.08 -21.00
C LYS A 185 -7.15 19.33 -21.26
N SER A 186 -8.48 19.24 -21.06
CA SER A 186 -9.39 20.39 -21.21
C SER A 186 -9.61 21.20 -19.92
N MET A 187 -9.05 20.77 -18.80
CA MET A 187 -9.19 21.48 -17.52
C MET A 187 -8.35 22.77 -17.51
N PRO A 188 -8.76 23.78 -16.73
CA PRO A 188 -8.00 25.03 -16.61
C PRO A 188 -6.58 24.78 -16.04
N GLU A 189 -5.55 25.26 -16.72
CA GLU A 189 -4.14 25.03 -16.35
C GLU A 189 -3.77 25.56 -14.96
N TYR A 190 -4.49 26.57 -14.45
CA TYR A 190 -4.24 27.13 -13.11
C TYR A 190 -4.74 26.25 -11.96
N MET A 191 -5.59 25.25 -12.23
CA MET A 191 -6.12 24.39 -11.17
C MET A 191 -5.00 23.61 -10.50
N GLN A 192 -5.00 23.62 -9.16
CA GLN A 192 -4.11 22.79 -8.38
C GLN A 192 -4.53 21.33 -8.46
N ILE A 193 -3.55 20.43 -8.46
CA ILE A 193 -3.74 18.97 -8.36
C ILE A 193 -3.37 18.53 -6.96
N TRP A 194 -4.27 17.79 -6.33
CA TRP A 194 -4.13 17.17 -5.02
C TRP A 194 -4.28 15.65 -5.17
N PRO A 195 -3.16 14.92 -5.35
CA PRO A 195 -3.18 13.49 -5.70
C PRO A 195 -3.51 12.59 -4.50
N GLY A 196 -3.94 11.35 -4.77
CA GLY A 196 -4.12 10.32 -3.76
C GLY A 196 -2.81 9.81 -3.17
N HIS A 197 -1.73 9.80 -3.97
CA HIS A 197 -0.43 9.30 -3.56
C HIS A 197 0.75 10.18 -3.94
N GLY A 198 1.86 9.97 -3.22
CA GLY A 198 3.19 10.53 -3.49
C GLY A 198 4.23 9.45 -3.82
N ALA A 199 5.49 9.88 -3.86
CA ALA A 199 6.62 8.98 -4.16
C ALA A 199 6.71 7.81 -3.17
N GLY A 200 6.79 6.60 -3.72
CA GLY A 200 6.90 5.34 -2.97
C GLY A 200 5.63 4.49 -2.96
N SER A 201 4.49 5.00 -3.43
CA SER A 201 3.27 4.20 -3.57
C SER A 201 3.41 3.13 -4.65
N ALA A 202 2.72 2.00 -4.44
CA ALA A 202 2.57 0.93 -5.43
C ALA A 202 1.49 1.22 -6.50
N CYS A 203 0.77 2.35 -6.38
CA CYS A 203 -0.32 2.73 -7.29
C CYS A 203 0.15 3.40 -8.60
N GLY A 204 1.47 3.59 -8.78
CA GLY A 204 2.08 4.09 -10.03
C GLY A 204 3.53 3.68 -10.17
N LYS A 205 4.14 3.99 -11.34
CA LYS A 205 5.53 3.59 -11.65
C LYS A 205 6.57 4.53 -11.05
N ALA A 206 6.35 5.85 -11.18
CA ALA A 206 7.35 6.88 -10.93
C ALA A 206 6.75 8.18 -10.40
N LEU A 207 6.03 8.11 -9.27
CA LEU A 207 5.41 9.27 -8.65
C LEU A 207 6.48 10.26 -8.15
N GLY A 208 6.26 11.55 -8.40
CA GLY A 208 7.13 12.62 -7.93
C GLY A 208 7.06 12.82 -6.40
N ALA A 209 8.15 13.31 -5.84
CA ALA A 209 8.25 13.61 -4.40
C ALA A 209 7.56 14.92 -4.00
N VAL A 210 7.17 15.76 -4.96
CA VAL A 210 6.44 17.01 -4.69
C VAL A 210 4.99 16.69 -4.39
N PRO A 211 4.42 17.18 -3.27
CA PRO A 211 3.10 16.72 -2.80
C PRO A 211 1.91 17.30 -3.57
N LYS A 212 2.11 18.30 -4.40
CA LYS A 212 1.06 19.02 -5.17
C LYS A 212 1.61 19.50 -6.48
N SER A 213 0.72 19.70 -7.45
CA SER A 213 1.07 20.26 -8.77
C SER A 213 -0.05 21.15 -9.30
N THR A 214 -0.01 21.47 -10.58
CA THR A 214 -1.09 22.13 -11.31
C THR A 214 -1.37 21.41 -12.62
N VAL A 215 -2.58 21.56 -13.16
CA VAL A 215 -2.94 20.99 -14.47
C VAL A 215 -1.92 21.38 -15.53
N GLY A 216 -1.56 22.67 -15.62
CA GLY A 216 -0.62 23.16 -16.62
C GLY A 216 0.79 22.59 -16.47
N TYR A 217 1.28 22.36 -15.25
CA TYR A 217 2.57 21.72 -15.03
C TYR A 217 2.54 20.26 -15.48
N GLU A 218 1.51 19.51 -15.07
CA GLU A 218 1.39 18.09 -15.44
C GLU A 218 1.25 17.91 -16.97
N LEU A 219 0.51 18.77 -17.66
CA LEU A 219 0.40 18.72 -19.12
C LEU A 219 1.76 18.86 -19.84
N GLN A 220 2.72 19.56 -19.21
CA GLN A 220 4.04 19.78 -19.80
C GLN A 220 5.07 18.73 -19.37
N PHE A 221 5.03 18.26 -18.13
CA PHE A 221 6.14 17.53 -17.52
C PHE A 221 5.80 16.12 -17.05
N ASN A 222 4.51 15.76 -16.91
CA ASN A 222 4.10 14.43 -16.52
C ASN A 222 4.50 13.40 -17.59
N ASN A 223 5.28 12.39 -17.18
CA ASN A 223 5.84 11.43 -18.12
C ASN A 223 4.76 10.60 -18.82
N SER A 224 3.75 10.16 -18.10
CA SER A 224 2.64 9.38 -18.68
C SER A 224 1.78 10.22 -19.63
N LEU A 225 1.58 11.51 -19.34
CA LEU A 225 0.84 12.42 -20.24
C LEU A 225 1.62 12.74 -21.50
N LYS A 226 2.95 12.76 -21.49
CA LYS A 226 3.78 12.91 -22.69
C LYS A 226 3.61 11.78 -23.68
N HIS A 227 3.38 10.57 -23.19
CA HIS A 227 3.10 9.40 -24.02
C HIS A 227 1.61 9.27 -24.42
N ALA A 228 0.73 10.16 -23.93
CA ALA A 228 -0.67 10.21 -24.32
C ALA A 228 -0.88 11.04 -25.61
N THR A 229 -0.05 10.80 -26.65
CA THR A 229 -0.17 11.41 -27.99
C THR A 229 -1.17 10.65 -28.87
N SER A 230 -1.31 9.34 -28.62
CA SER A 230 -2.33 8.47 -29.20
C SER A 230 -2.75 7.40 -28.19
N GLU A 231 -3.92 6.79 -28.39
CA GLU A 231 -4.41 5.71 -27.53
C GLU A 231 -3.43 4.54 -27.50
N ASP A 232 -2.94 4.09 -28.67
CA ASP A 232 -2.04 2.94 -28.76
C ASP A 232 -0.67 3.19 -28.08
N GLU A 233 -0.09 4.38 -28.26
CA GLU A 233 1.17 4.75 -27.59
C GLU A 233 1.00 4.78 -26.08
N PHE A 234 -0.06 5.42 -25.59
CA PHE A 234 -0.35 5.48 -24.16
C PHE A 234 -0.57 4.11 -23.55
N VAL A 235 -1.39 3.26 -24.20
CA VAL A 235 -1.70 1.91 -23.71
C VAL A 235 -0.42 1.06 -23.59
N ASN A 236 0.44 1.07 -24.60
CA ASN A 236 1.70 0.36 -24.57
C ASN A 236 2.60 0.87 -23.44
N PHE A 237 2.77 2.19 -23.33
CA PHE A 237 3.59 2.80 -22.29
C PHE A 237 3.09 2.50 -20.89
N ILE A 238 1.78 2.69 -20.61
CA ILE A 238 1.27 2.57 -19.24
C ILE A 238 1.26 1.13 -18.74
N LEU A 239 1.11 0.15 -19.61
CA LEU A 239 1.08 -1.27 -19.23
C LEU A 239 2.48 -1.90 -19.10
N GLU A 240 3.49 -1.31 -19.73
CA GLU A 240 4.86 -1.82 -19.67
C GLU A 240 5.48 -1.62 -18.29
N GLY A 241 6.12 -2.67 -17.74
CA GLY A 241 6.95 -2.59 -16.52
C GLY A 241 6.18 -2.25 -15.24
N GLN A 242 4.88 -2.49 -15.17
CA GLN A 242 4.14 -2.33 -13.90
C GLN A 242 4.63 -3.35 -12.86
N PRO A 243 4.90 -2.93 -11.62
CA PRO A 243 5.29 -3.86 -10.55
C PRO A 243 4.11 -4.74 -10.14
N GLU A 244 4.40 -5.97 -9.72
CA GLU A 244 3.37 -6.83 -9.15
C GLU A 244 2.77 -6.18 -7.89
N PRO A 245 1.42 -6.11 -7.79
CA PRO A 245 0.79 -5.54 -6.61
C PRO A 245 1.02 -6.44 -5.39
N PRO A 246 1.17 -5.88 -4.18
CA PRO A 246 1.21 -6.63 -2.95
C PRO A 246 0.01 -7.57 -2.79
N LEU A 247 0.20 -8.69 -2.06
CA LEU A 247 -0.82 -9.74 -1.94
C LEU A 247 -2.14 -9.21 -1.34
N TYR A 248 -2.07 -8.30 -0.38
CA TYR A 248 -3.23 -7.77 0.34
C TYR A 248 -4.15 -6.86 -0.50
N PHE A 249 -3.73 -6.38 -1.68
CA PHE A 249 -4.54 -5.46 -2.49
C PHE A 249 -5.92 -6.03 -2.84
N ALA A 250 -6.01 -7.31 -3.16
CA ALA A 250 -7.28 -7.96 -3.45
C ALA A 250 -8.23 -7.95 -2.24
N GLN A 251 -7.67 -8.12 -1.04
CA GLN A 251 -8.41 -8.04 0.21
C GLN A 251 -8.92 -6.61 0.45
N MET A 252 -8.06 -5.60 0.30
CA MET A 252 -8.44 -4.20 0.52
C MET A 252 -9.61 -3.78 -0.39
N LYS A 253 -9.51 -4.10 -1.70
CA LYS A 253 -10.62 -3.86 -2.64
C LYS A 253 -11.91 -4.53 -2.17
N ARG A 254 -11.84 -5.82 -1.81
CA ARG A 254 -13.02 -6.57 -1.32
C ARG A 254 -13.61 -5.91 -0.08
N ASP A 255 -12.77 -5.60 0.91
CA ASP A 255 -13.21 -5.10 2.20
C ASP A 255 -13.80 -3.68 2.08
N ASN A 256 -13.19 -2.80 1.30
CA ASN A 256 -13.74 -1.46 1.02
C ASN A 256 -15.08 -1.54 0.26
N LYS A 257 -15.22 -2.49 -0.67
CA LYS A 257 -16.48 -2.75 -1.39
C LYS A 257 -17.58 -3.27 -0.48
N MET A 258 -17.27 -4.32 0.30
CA MET A 258 -18.26 -5.04 1.13
C MET A 258 -18.54 -4.35 2.46
N GLY A 259 -17.67 -3.42 2.86
CA GLY A 259 -17.67 -2.73 4.13
C GLY A 259 -16.70 -3.34 5.13
N PRO A 260 -15.59 -2.66 5.42
CA PRO A 260 -14.63 -3.15 6.38
C PRO A 260 -15.26 -3.23 7.78
N LYS A 261 -14.71 -4.10 8.62
CA LYS A 261 -15.13 -4.14 10.02
C LYS A 261 -14.90 -2.79 10.68
N VAL A 262 -15.91 -2.29 11.39
CA VAL A 262 -15.78 -1.07 12.19
C VAL A 262 -14.92 -1.34 13.41
N LEU A 263 -13.88 -0.51 13.60
CA LEU A 263 -13.00 -0.58 14.76
C LEU A 263 -13.53 0.23 15.95
N GLY A 264 -14.15 1.37 15.67
CA GLY A 264 -14.59 2.32 16.69
C GLY A 264 -13.44 3.08 17.38
N GLY A 265 -12.22 2.90 16.91
CA GLY A 265 -10.96 3.44 17.38
C GLY A 265 -9.83 2.43 17.24
N LEU A 266 -8.57 2.87 17.39
CA LEU A 266 -7.43 1.95 17.32
C LEU A 266 -7.51 0.88 18.42
N PRO A 267 -7.29 -0.41 18.08
CA PRO A 267 -7.15 -1.46 19.08
C PRO A 267 -5.98 -1.17 20.02
N ILE A 268 -6.14 -1.47 21.30
CA ILE A 268 -5.08 -1.40 22.31
C ILE A 268 -4.74 -2.82 22.74
N PRO A 269 -3.79 -3.50 22.08
CA PRO A 269 -3.43 -4.86 22.43
C PRO A 269 -2.73 -4.91 23.81
N GLY A 270 -3.12 -5.87 24.64
CA GLY A 270 -2.50 -6.06 25.94
C GLY A 270 -1.13 -6.74 25.84
N LYS A 271 -0.30 -6.55 26.87
CA LYS A 271 0.96 -7.27 26.99
C LYS A 271 0.70 -8.77 27.13
N THR A 272 1.44 -9.56 26.36
CA THR A 272 1.36 -11.04 26.35
C THR A 272 2.42 -11.64 27.25
N GLU A 273 2.03 -12.64 28.02
CA GLU A 273 2.97 -13.40 28.86
C GLU A 273 3.99 -14.14 27.97
N THR A 274 5.27 -14.05 28.32
CA THR A 274 6.37 -14.67 27.54
C THR A 274 6.27 -16.19 27.48
N ALA A 275 5.60 -16.84 28.42
CA ALA A 275 5.33 -18.27 28.41
C ALA A 275 4.62 -18.74 27.11
N LYS A 276 3.79 -17.88 26.49
CA LYS A 276 3.12 -18.20 25.23
C LYS A 276 4.06 -18.33 24.03
N LEU A 277 5.29 -17.83 24.13
CA LEU A 277 6.27 -17.95 23.04
C LEU A 277 6.56 -19.41 22.69
N GLY A 278 6.49 -20.32 23.66
CA GLY A 278 6.59 -21.75 23.41
C GLY A 278 5.51 -22.29 22.47
N ASP A 279 4.28 -21.79 22.58
CA ASP A 279 3.14 -22.17 21.71
C ASP A 279 3.25 -21.59 20.31
N PHE A 280 4.02 -20.51 20.14
CA PHE A 280 4.22 -19.85 18.83
C PHE A 280 5.36 -20.48 18.04
N GLN A 281 6.26 -21.23 18.68
CA GLN A 281 7.44 -21.81 18.03
C GLN A 281 7.05 -22.76 16.89
N GLY A 282 7.34 -22.36 15.64
CA GLY A 282 7.02 -23.13 14.45
C GLY A 282 5.52 -23.17 14.08
N ASN A 283 4.68 -22.47 14.82
CA ASN A 283 3.24 -22.43 14.59
C ASN A 283 2.91 -21.41 13.48
N ARG A 284 2.49 -21.91 12.32
CA ARG A 284 2.12 -21.06 11.17
C ARG A 284 0.72 -20.47 11.26
N GLU A 285 -0.13 -20.95 12.15
CA GLU A 285 -1.48 -20.40 12.38
C GLU A 285 -1.44 -19.07 13.15
N VAL A 286 -0.32 -18.76 13.79
CA VAL A 286 -0.09 -17.50 14.52
C VAL A 286 0.93 -16.65 13.77
N ALA A 287 0.65 -15.37 13.62
CA ALA A 287 1.59 -14.39 13.11
C ALA A 287 2.33 -13.71 14.28
N LEU A 288 3.50 -14.22 14.65
CA LEU A 288 4.42 -13.50 15.55
C LEU A 288 5.30 -12.59 14.69
N ILE A 289 5.02 -11.30 14.70
CA ILE A 289 5.80 -10.30 13.96
C ILE A 289 6.96 -9.83 14.84
N ASP A 290 8.17 -10.07 14.40
CA ASP A 290 9.38 -9.55 15.03
C ASP A 290 9.76 -8.24 14.32
N THR A 291 9.62 -7.13 15.04
CA THR A 291 9.85 -5.77 14.51
C THR A 291 11.27 -5.25 14.75
N ARG A 292 12.13 -6.06 15.36
CA ARG A 292 13.53 -5.68 15.63
C ARG A 292 14.30 -5.40 14.34
N GLY A 293 15.46 -4.80 14.48
CA GLY A 293 16.38 -4.59 13.37
C GLY A 293 16.87 -5.90 12.75
N ARG A 294 17.24 -5.82 11.46
CA ARG A 294 17.67 -6.96 10.63
C ARG A 294 18.76 -7.82 11.29
N GLU A 295 19.80 -7.19 11.81
CA GLU A 295 20.91 -7.91 12.45
C GLU A 295 20.45 -8.72 13.67
N ALA A 296 19.62 -8.12 14.52
CA ALA A 296 19.08 -8.80 15.71
C ALA A 296 18.22 -10.01 15.33
N PHE A 297 17.36 -9.87 14.33
CA PHE A 297 16.53 -10.96 13.83
C PHE A 297 17.37 -12.08 13.23
N MET A 298 18.28 -11.77 12.31
CA MET A 298 19.10 -12.78 11.62
C MET A 298 20.00 -13.58 12.56
N ASN A 299 20.52 -12.93 13.61
CA ASN A 299 21.35 -13.59 14.63
C ASN A 299 20.56 -14.43 15.64
N GLY A 300 19.28 -14.13 15.86
CA GLY A 300 18.47 -14.91 16.80
C GLY A 300 17.01 -14.49 16.88
N HIS A 301 16.13 -15.36 16.42
CA HIS A 301 14.66 -15.17 16.48
C HIS A 301 13.96 -16.48 16.84
N LEU A 302 12.68 -16.41 17.21
CA LEU A 302 11.85 -17.59 17.44
C LEU A 302 11.55 -18.28 16.10
N LYS A 303 11.75 -19.59 16.02
CA LYS A 303 11.43 -20.36 14.81
C LYS A 303 9.99 -20.09 14.37
N GLY A 304 9.80 -19.66 13.15
CA GLY A 304 8.49 -19.36 12.59
C GLY A 304 8.01 -17.91 12.80
N ALA A 305 8.80 -17.05 13.45
CA ALA A 305 8.51 -15.61 13.49
C ALA A 305 8.55 -14.99 12.08
N ILE A 306 7.72 -13.97 11.86
CA ILE A 306 7.71 -13.17 10.64
C ILE A 306 8.57 -11.95 10.88
N PHE A 307 9.59 -11.75 10.06
CA PHE A 307 10.41 -10.55 10.12
C PHE A 307 9.74 -9.41 9.38
N SER A 308 9.38 -8.36 10.09
CA SER A 308 8.87 -7.11 9.51
C SER A 308 9.32 -5.92 10.36
N PRO A 309 10.48 -5.34 10.04
CA PRO A 309 11.02 -4.21 10.80
C PRO A 309 10.12 -2.97 10.67
N LEU A 310 10.13 -2.09 11.68
CA LEU A 310 9.32 -0.85 11.70
C LEU A 310 9.91 0.23 10.76
N ASP A 311 10.13 -0.13 9.52
CA ASP A 311 10.56 0.80 8.48
C ASP A 311 9.38 1.19 7.56
N LYS A 312 9.68 1.92 6.49
CA LYS A 312 8.69 2.34 5.50
C LYS A 312 8.01 1.20 4.73
N GLN A 313 8.51 -0.04 4.84
CA GLN A 313 7.94 -1.21 4.17
C GLN A 313 7.11 -2.10 5.13
N PHE A 314 6.94 -1.68 6.39
CA PHE A 314 6.25 -2.47 7.41
C PHE A 314 4.86 -2.94 6.96
N ASN A 315 4.01 -2.02 6.47
CA ASN A 315 2.66 -2.34 5.96
C ASN A 315 2.71 -3.32 4.79
N THR A 316 3.60 -3.08 3.82
CA THR A 316 3.75 -3.91 2.63
C THR A 316 4.20 -5.32 2.99
N THR A 317 5.17 -5.45 3.90
CA THR A 317 5.68 -6.75 4.35
C THR A 317 4.62 -7.49 5.15
N ALA A 318 4.03 -6.86 6.18
CA ALA A 318 3.02 -7.48 7.01
C ALA A 318 1.80 -7.92 6.18
N GLY A 319 1.25 -7.03 5.34
CA GLY A 319 0.11 -7.32 4.48
C GLY A 319 0.38 -8.40 3.42
N SER A 320 1.65 -8.58 3.00
CA SER A 320 2.02 -9.60 2.03
C SER A 320 2.32 -10.97 2.66
N TYR A 321 2.60 -11.03 3.98
CA TYR A 321 3.05 -12.26 4.65
C TYR A 321 2.06 -12.79 5.69
N ILE A 322 1.01 -12.05 5.98
CA ILE A 322 0.00 -12.39 6.99
C ILE A 322 -1.37 -12.41 6.34
N THR A 323 -2.18 -13.41 6.66
CA THR A 323 -3.57 -13.47 6.24
C THR A 323 -4.49 -12.83 7.27
N GLU A 324 -5.62 -12.29 6.84
CA GLU A 324 -6.64 -11.65 7.71
C GLU A 324 -7.17 -12.55 8.83
N GLU A 325 -7.01 -13.88 8.68
CA GLU A 325 -7.51 -14.85 9.65
C GLU A 325 -6.53 -15.12 10.80
N GLN A 326 -5.25 -14.85 10.61
CA GLN A 326 -4.23 -15.16 11.61
C GLN A 326 -4.29 -14.21 12.80
N PRO A 327 -4.26 -14.73 14.05
CA PRO A 327 -4.04 -13.91 15.24
C PRO A 327 -2.60 -13.36 15.22
N ILE A 328 -2.46 -12.06 15.46
CA ILE A 328 -1.19 -11.32 15.39
C ILE A 328 -0.69 -11.01 16.78
N TYR A 329 0.59 -11.27 17.01
CA TYR A 329 1.35 -10.85 18.18
C TYR A 329 2.59 -10.09 17.70
N LEU A 330 2.95 -9.04 18.42
CA LEU A 330 4.08 -8.17 18.08
C LEU A 330 5.22 -8.34 19.09
N VAL A 331 6.43 -8.55 18.61
CA VAL A 331 7.64 -8.32 19.40
C VAL A 331 8.04 -6.87 19.12
N ILE A 332 7.76 -5.98 20.09
CA ILE A 332 7.84 -4.54 19.88
C ILE A 332 8.01 -3.80 21.22
N ASP A 333 8.66 -2.64 21.20
CA ASP A 333 8.68 -1.74 22.34
C ASP A 333 7.37 -0.94 22.44
N GLU A 334 6.91 -0.71 23.67
CA GLU A 334 5.59 -0.13 23.95
C GLU A 334 5.40 1.26 23.30
N GLN A 335 6.48 2.04 23.21
CA GLN A 335 6.46 3.36 22.58
C GLN A 335 6.11 3.36 21.09
N ASP A 336 6.39 2.25 20.39
CA ASP A 336 6.18 2.10 18.95
C ASP A 336 4.87 1.33 18.63
N LEU A 337 4.19 0.82 19.69
CA LEU A 337 3.05 -0.09 19.55
C LEU A 337 1.86 0.56 18.85
N GLU A 338 1.51 1.79 19.20
CA GLU A 338 0.35 2.49 18.63
C GLU A 338 0.51 2.70 17.13
N ASP A 339 1.70 3.12 16.68
CA ASP A 339 1.99 3.33 15.27
C ASP A 339 1.97 2.02 14.50
N ALA A 340 2.56 0.94 15.05
CA ALA A 340 2.50 -0.39 14.42
C ALA A 340 1.07 -0.94 14.32
N VAL A 341 0.23 -0.71 15.34
CA VAL A 341 -1.18 -1.09 15.32
C VAL A 341 -1.94 -0.32 14.23
N ARG A 342 -1.72 1.00 14.14
CA ARG A 342 -2.31 1.85 13.09
C ARG A 342 -1.93 1.35 11.70
N ASP A 343 -0.66 1.03 11.50
CA ASP A 343 -0.15 0.50 10.23
C ASP A 343 -0.83 -0.83 9.84
N LEU A 344 -0.95 -1.75 10.78
CA LEU A 344 -1.57 -3.06 10.53
C LEU A 344 -3.06 -2.93 10.20
N VAL A 345 -3.81 -2.11 10.93
CA VAL A 345 -5.25 -1.95 10.66
C VAL A 345 -5.50 -1.20 9.34
N ASN A 346 -4.57 -0.35 8.91
CA ASN A 346 -4.65 0.31 7.61
C ASN A 346 -4.64 -0.70 6.44
N VAL A 347 -3.97 -1.84 6.60
CA VAL A 347 -3.93 -2.92 5.60
C VAL A 347 -4.81 -4.12 6.00
N GLY A 348 -5.84 -3.90 6.81
CA GLY A 348 -6.87 -4.88 7.14
C GLY A 348 -6.44 -6.00 8.09
N LEU A 349 -5.31 -5.86 8.77
CA LEU A 349 -4.79 -6.84 9.72
C LEU A 349 -5.30 -6.54 11.15
N ASP A 350 -6.57 -6.85 11.41
CA ASP A 350 -7.30 -6.43 12.62
C ASP A 350 -7.14 -7.37 13.82
N LYS A 351 -6.64 -8.60 13.63
CA LYS A 351 -6.61 -9.63 14.68
C LYS A 351 -5.41 -9.49 15.62
N ILE A 352 -5.06 -8.28 16.00
CA ILE A 352 -3.94 -7.98 16.89
C ILE A 352 -4.32 -8.39 18.32
N LYS A 353 -3.68 -9.42 18.84
CA LYS A 353 -4.03 -10.07 20.12
C LYS A 353 -3.17 -9.63 21.30
N GLY A 354 -1.96 -9.16 21.04
CA GLY A 354 -1.07 -8.74 22.11
C GLY A 354 0.32 -8.37 21.59
N TYR A 355 1.17 -7.94 22.53
CA TYR A 355 2.57 -7.65 22.25
C TYR A 355 3.48 -8.19 23.33
N ILE A 356 4.74 -8.40 23.00
CA ILE A 356 5.81 -8.81 23.90
C ILE A 356 6.93 -7.76 23.78
N PRO A 357 7.35 -7.10 24.87
CA PRO A 357 8.48 -6.16 24.85
C PRO A 357 9.76 -6.85 24.35
N VAL A 358 10.54 -6.15 23.53
CA VAL A 358 11.76 -6.67 22.91
C VAL A 358 12.71 -7.29 23.94
N ALA A 359 12.99 -6.60 25.05
CA ALA A 359 13.89 -7.09 26.08
C ALA A 359 13.40 -8.40 26.76
N GLU A 360 12.08 -8.56 26.92
CA GLU A 360 11.52 -9.78 27.50
C GLU A 360 11.54 -10.96 26.51
N TYR A 361 11.32 -10.67 25.24
CA TYR A 361 11.46 -11.64 24.17
C TYR A 361 12.90 -12.17 24.04
N GLU A 362 13.89 -11.29 24.01
CA GLU A 362 15.30 -11.66 23.92
C GLU A 362 15.75 -12.46 25.14
N LYS A 363 15.33 -12.04 26.34
CA LYS A 363 15.60 -12.79 27.56
C LYS A 363 14.99 -14.19 27.51
N TRP A 364 13.74 -14.31 27.05
CA TRP A 364 13.08 -15.62 26.95
C TRP A 364 13.79 -16.55 25.96
N LEU A 365 14.21 -16.01 24.78
CA LEU A 365 14.99 -16.77 23.79
C LEU A 365 16.28 -17.32 24.39
N ALA A 366 16.99 -16.51 25.14
CA ALA A 366 18.25 -16.91 25.79
C ALA A 366 18.02 -17.95 26.91
N ASP A 367 17.05 -17.71 27.78
CA ASP A 367 16.76 -18.60 28.92
C ASP A 367 16.29 -20.00 28.47
N ASN A 368 15.65 -20.11 27.33
CA ASN A 368 15.09 -21.34 26.76
C ASN A 368 15.95 -21.96 25.65
N ASN A 369 17.07 -21.35 25.27
CA ASN A 369 17.89 -21.75 24.10
C ASN A 369 17.05 -21.96 22.84
N ALA A 370 16.08 -21.06 22.61
CA ALA A 370 15.05 -21.19 21.58
C ALA A 370 15.34 -20.39 20.31
N ALA A 371 16.44 -19.64 20.30
CA ALA A 371 16.82 -18.83 19.15
C ALA A 371 17.29 -19.70 17.99
N VAL A 372 16.76 -19.39 16.79
CA VAL A 372 17.29 -19.87 15.51
C VAL A 372 17.86 -18.69 14.74
N ALA A 373 18.82 -18.96 13.85
CA ALA A 373 19.47 -17.93 13.04
C ALA A 373 19.24 -18.19 11.54
N ILE A 374 19.40 -17.15 10.74
CA ILE A 374 19.50 -17.27 9.28
C ILE A 374 20.91 -16.84 8.89
N PRO A 375 21.72 -17.72 8.25
CA PRO A 375 23.05 -17.39 7.77
C PRO A 375 23.00 -16.18 6.83
N HIS A 376 23.93 -15.28 7.05
CA HIS A 376 24.08 -14.04 6.26
C HIS A 376 25.38 -14.06 5.47
N LEU A 377 25.31 -13.80 4.18
CA LEU A 377 26.41 -13.76 3.25
C LEU A 377 26.34 -12.47 2.42
N ASP A 378 27.49 -11.90 2.08
CA ASP A 378 27.57 -10.91 0.99
C ASP A 378 27.72 -11.62 -0.38
N PHE A 379 27.47 -10.89 -1.46
CA PHE A 379 27.58 -11.46 -2.81
C PHE A 379 29.00 -11.99 -3.11
N GLU A 380 30.07 -11.37 -2.58
CA GLU A 380 31.44 -11.83 -2.81
C GLU A 380 31.69 -13.20 -2.17
N LYS A 381 31.11 -13.47 -1.00
CA LYS A 381 31.22 -14.78 -0.33
C LYS A 381 30.26 -15.81 -0.88
N ALA A 382 29.11 -15.37 -1.37
CA ALA A 382 28.09 -16.24 -1.93
C ALA A 382 28.33 -16.62 -3.40
N GLY A 383 29.09 -15.80 -4.16
CA GLY A 383 29.20 -15.84 -5.61
C GLY A 383 29.50 -17.21 -6.20
N ASP A 384 30.57 -17.89 -5.74
CA ASP A 384 30.91 -19.23 -6.22
C ASP A 384 29.73 -20.22 -6.09
N LYS A 385 28.98 -20.14 -4.98
CA LYS A 385 27.82 -21.01 -4.76
C LYS A 385 26.62 -20.61 -5.59
N LEU A 386 26.40 -19.31 -5.77
CA LEU A 386 25.31 -18.80 -6.60
C LEU A 386 25.47 -19.23 -8.06
N LEU A 387 26.70 -19.34 -8.54
CA LEU A 387 27.03 -19.72 -9.93
C LEU A 387 27.22 -21.23 -10.12
N SER A 388 27.47 -22.01 -9.06
CA SER A 388 27.79 -23.45 -9.14
C SER A 388 26.59 -24.35 -9.43
N GLY A 389 25.37 -23.89 -9.15
CA GLY A 389 24.15 -24.72 -9.15
C GLY A 389 24.01 -25.63 -7.93
N ASP A 390 24.89 -25.55 -6.92
CA ASP A 390 24.80 -26.34 -5.69
C ASP A 390 23.74 -25.85 -4.71
N VAL A 391 23.25 -24.65 -4.92
CA VAL A 391 22.21 -24.01 -4.11
C VAL A 391 20.98 -23.70 -4.97
N TYR A 392 19.83 -23.51 -4.33
CA TYR A 392 18.64 -22.98 -4.99
C TYR A 392 18.64 -21.46 -4.89
N VAL A 393 18.78 -20.76 -6.01
CA VAL A 393 18.80 -19.30 -6.02
C VAL A 393 17.38 -18.76 -6.17
N LEU A 394 16.94 -18.00 -5.16
CA LEU A 394 15.66 -17.30 -5.16
C LEU A 394 15.86 -15.79 -5.26
N ASP A 395 15.57 -15.23 -6.42
CA ASP A 395 15.56 -13.78 -6.65
C ASP A 395 14.19 -13.21 -6.29
N VAL A 396 14.14 -12.36 -5.26
CA VAL A 396 12.90 -11.76 -4.76
C VAL A 396 12.68 -10.31 -5.22
N ARG A 397 13.41 -9.89 -6.25
CA ARG A 397 13.21 -8.61 -6.93
C ARG A 397 11.92 -8.65 -7.76
N LYS A 398 11.49 -7.47 -8.24
CA LYS A 398 10.38 -7.38 -9.20
C LYS A 398 10.73 -8.13 -10.49
N ALA A 399 9.72 -8.61 -11.22
CA ALA A 399 9.94 -9.29 -12.49
C ALA A 399 10.65 -8.39 -13.54
N SER A 400 10.40 -7.07 -13.51
CA SER A 400 11.11 -6.11 -14.36
C SER A 400 12.61 -6.06 -14.05
N GLU A 401 13.00 -5.99 -12.76
CA GLU A 401 14.41 -6.01 -12.35
C GLU A 401 15.08 -7.35 -12.74
N PHE A 402 14.35 -8.46 -12.63
CA PHE A 402 14.85 -9.78 -13.03
C PHE A 402 15.06 -9.87 -14.54
N SER A 403 14.19 -9.28 -15.34
CA SER A 403 14.31 -9.28 -16.80
C SER A 403 15.48 -8.43 -17.34
N GLU A 404 15.92 -7.44 -16.57
CA GLU A 404 17.08 -6.59 -16.93
C GLU A 404 18.42 -7.30 -16.72
N GLY A 405 18.46 -8.29 -15.81
CA GLY A 405 19.66 -9.11 -15.54
C GLY A 405 19.43 -9.97 -14.29
N HIS A 406 19.82 -11.24 -14.35
CA HIS A 406 19.65 -12.19 -13.24
C HIS A 406 20.69 -13.30 -13.28
N ILE A 407 20.84 -14.02 -12.17
CA ILE A 407 21.72 -15.19 -12.06
C ILE A 407 21.11 -16.36 -12.84
N ASP A 408 21.89 -16.99 -13.71
CA ASP A 408 21.45 -18.15 -14.48
C ASP A 408 20.89 -19.26 -13.58
N GLY A 409 19.69 -19.73 -13.91
CA GLY A 409 18.99 -20.74 -13.12
C GLY A 409 18.28 -20.22 -11.86
N ALA A 410 18.34 -18.93 -11.58
CA ALA A 410 17.58 -18.34 -10.47
C ALA A 410 16.07 -18.40 -10.74
N ARG A 411 15.31 -18.70 -9.68
CA ARG A 411 13.85 -18.59 -9.69
C ARG A 411 13.45 -17.19 -9.23
N ASN A 412 12.63 -16.50 -10.01
CA ASN A 412 12.09 -15.20 -9.60
C ASN A 412 10.69 -15.32 -8.98
N ILE A 413 10.57 -14.88 -7.74
CA ILE A 413 9.28 -14.69 -7.06
C ILE A 413 9.39 -13.38 -6.28
N PRO A 414 8.73 -12.30 -6.73
CA PRO A 414 8.74 -11.02 -6.00
C PRO A 414 8.34 -11.19 -4.54
N HIS A 415 9.06 -10.56 -3.61
CA HIS A 415 8.85 -10.80 -2.18
C HIS A 415 7.40 -10.55 -1.74
N THR A 416 6.71 -9.58 -2.34
CA THR A 416 5.30 -9.27 -2.03
C THR A 416 4.31 -10.34 -2.51
N ARG A 417 4.77 -11.30 -3.31
CA ARG A 417 3.98 -12.43 -3.84
C ARG A 417 4.47 -13.78 -3.33
N LEU A 418 5.49 -13.78 -2.47
CA LEU A 418 6.15 -15.02 -2.07
C LEU A 418 5.22 -15.94 -1.25
N LEU A 419 4.32 -15.39 -0.43
CA LEU A 419 3.41 -16.20 0.39
C LEU A 419 2.43 -17.02 -0.47
N ASP A 420 1.83 -16.44 -1.49
CA ASP A 420 0.86 -17.13 -2.34
C ASP A 420 1.52 -18.04 -3.39
N ARG A 421 2.85 -17.94 -3.53
CA ARG A 421 3.67 -18.74 -4.43
C ARG A 421 4.73 -19.58 -3.71
N ILE A 422 4.61 -19.71 -2.40
CA ILE A 422 5.64 -20.39 -1.58
C ILE A 422 5.81 -21.86 -1.99
N ASP A 423 4.77 -22.52 -2.46
CA ASP A 423 4.81 -23.90 -2.96
C ASP A 423 5.64 -24.06 -4.26
N GLU A 424 5.97 -22.95 -4.94
CA GLU A 424 6.89 -22.94 -6.09
C GLU A 424 8.36 -22.99 -5.67
N VAL A 425 8.67 -22.77 -4.38
CA VAL A 425 10.02 -22.89 -3.83
C VAL A 425 10.28 -24.37 -3.53
N ASP A 426 10.78 -25.06 -4.55
CA ASP A 426 11.14 -26.48 -4.45
C ASP A 426 12.67 -26.65 -4.62
N PRO A 427 13.44 -26.58 -3.54
CA PRO A 427 14.90 -26.63 -3.59
C PRO A 427 15.47 -28.06 -3.77
N GLU A 428 14.66 -29.11 -3.81
CA GLU A 428 15.11 -30.48 -3.94
C GLU A 428 16.19 -30.87 -2.91
N GLY A 429 16.10 -30.34 -1.69
CA GLY A 429 17.05 -30.58 -0.60
C GLY A 429 18.28 -29.67 -0.58
N LYS A 430 18.41 -28.73 -1.52
CA LYS A 430 19.44 -27.69 -1.52
C LYS A 430 19.07 -26.57 -0.53
N THR A 431 20.08 -25.87 -0.03
CA THR A 431 19.87 -24.62 0.72
C THR A 431 19.35 -23.53 -0.23
N VAL A 432 18.32 -22.79 0.18
CA VAL A 432 17.77 -21.67 -0.56
C VAL A 432 18.59 -20.41 -0.30
N TYR A 433 19.23 -19.86 -1.32
CA TYR A 433 19.94 -18.58 -1.26
C TYR A 433 19.03 -17.47 -1.77
N VAL A 434 18.57 -16.62 -0.86
CA VAL A 434 17.61 -15.55 -1.18
C VAL A 434 18.34 -14.24 -1.37
N HIS A 435 18.17 -13.60 -2.53
CA HIS A 435 18.77 -12.29 -2.80
C HIS A 435 17.77 -11.27 -3.34
N CYS A 436 18.15 -9.99 -3.25
CA CYS A 436 17.49 -8.88 -3.91
C CYS A 436 18.53 -7.83 -4.34
N SER A 437 18.15 -6.58 -4.62
CA SER A 437 19.11 -5.53 -5.03
C SER A 437 20.05 -5.08 -3.91
N ALA A 438 19.55 -4.97 -2.63
CA ALA A 438 20.30 -4.34 -1.54
C ALA A 438 19.99 -4.95 -0.15
N GLY A 439 19.61 -6.23 -0.08
CA GLY A 439 19.44 -6.99 1.14
C GLY A 439 18.13 -6.83 1.92
N GLY A 440 17.39 -5.74 1.78
CA GLY A 440 16.16 -5.50 2.56
C GLY A 440 15.05 -6.50 2.25
N ARG A 441 14.68 -6.65 0.98
CA ARG A 441 13.64 -7.60 0.51
C ARG A 441 14.05 -9.06 0.74
N SER A 442 15.34 -9.39 0.53
CA SER A 442 15.85 -10.76 0.74
C SER A 442 15.83 -11.16 2.22
N ALA A 443 16.05 -10.23 3.15
CA ALA A 443 15.98 -10.50 4.56
C ALA A 443 14.57 -10.92 5.01
N VAL A 444 13.54 -10.15 4.62
CA VAL A 444 12.14 -10.49 4.97
C VAL A 444 11.68 -11.77 4.28
N ALA A 445 12.10 -11.97 3.02
CA ALA A 445 11.77 -13.18 2.26
C ALA A 445 12.45 -14.43 2.84
N ALA A 446 13.72 -14.36 3.26
CA ALA A 446 14.43 -15.47 3.89
C ALA A 446 13.75 -15.94 5.18
N ALA A 447 13.24 -15.02 6.00
CA ALA A 447 12.46 -15.36 7.19
C ALA A 447 11.17 -16.12 6.81
N LEU A 448 10.49 -15.73 5.75
CA LEU A 448 9.30 -16.44 5.26
C LEU A 448 9.66 -17.84 4.74
N VAL A 449 10.72 -17.98 3.96
CA VAL A 449 11.21 -19.27 3.43
C VAL A 449 11.57 -20.23 4.59
N GLN A 450 12.26 -19.73 5.62
CA GLN A 450 12.57 -20.52 6.83
C GLN A 450 11.30 -20.91 7.59
N ARG A 451 10.32 -20.02 7.69
CA ARG A 451 9.02 -20.29 8.34
C ARG A 451 8.31 -21.47 7.68
N PHE A 452 8.48 -21.66 6.37
CA PHE A 452 7.91 -22.78 5.61
C PHE A 452 8.79 -24.03 5.64
N GLY A 453 9.90 -24.01 6.37
CA GLY A 453 10.67 -25.21 6.73
C GLY A 453 11.87 -25.48 5.82
N HIS A 454 12.24 -24.55 4.93
CA HIS A 454 13.42 -24.71 4.10
C HIS A 454 14.69 -24.23 4.80
N ASP A 455 15.80 -24.89 4.52
CA ASP A 455 17.11 -24.37 4.86
C ASP A 455 17.40 -23.15 3.99
N VAL A 456 17.78 -22.03 4.61
CA VAL A 456 17.90 -20.75 3.94
C VAL A 456 19.17 -20.01 4.36
N ALA A 457 19.76 -19.31 3.40
CA ALA A 457 20.76 -18.28 3.62
C ALA A 457 20.27 -16.98 2.93
N TYR A 458 20.50 -15.85 3.57
CA TYR A 458 20.17 -14.55 3.02
C TYR A 458 21.42 -13.90 2.45
N VAL A 459 21.32 -13.40 1.22
CA VAL A 459 22.41 -12.72 0.53
C VAL A 459 22.14 -11.21 0.54
N ASP A 460 23.11 -10.45 1.04
CA ASP A 460 23.10 -8.99 1.17
C ASP A 460 24.11 -8.34 0.21
N GLY A 461 23.99 -7.02 0.04
CA GLY A 461 24.87 -6.20 -0.76
C GLY A 461 24.25 -5.74 -2.07
N GLU A 462 25.02 -5.00 -2.84
CA GLU A 462 24.59 -4.36 -4.09
C GLU A 462 24.69 -5.37 -5.25
N PHE A 463 23.57 -5.98 -5.61
CA PHE A 463 23.48 -6.99 -6.66
C PHE A 463 24.05 -6.51 -8.00
N ASP A 464 23.64 -5.34 -8.46
CA ASP A 464 24.06 -4.84 -9.78
C ASP A 464 25.58 -4.61 -9.87
N ASN A 465 26.19 -4.14 -8.77
CA ASN A 465 27.64 -3.94 -8.69
C ASN A 465 28.41 -5.27 -8.77
N TRP A 466 27.88 -6.32 -8.15
CA TRP A 466 28.48 -7.65 -8.19
C TRP A 466 28.22 -8.32 -9.55
N PHE A 467 26.99 -8.30 -10.04
CA PHE A 467 26.57 -8.96 -11.28
C PHE A 467 27.29 -8.40 -12.50
N ASN A 468 27.44 -7.10 -12.63
CA ASN A 468 28.18 -6.47 -13.73
C ASN A 468 29.68 -6.83 -13.74
N LYS A 469 30.30 -7.03 -12.56
CA LYS A 469 31.71 -7.49 -12.50
C LYS A 469 31.86 -8.93 -13.00
N GLU A 470 30.92 -9.81 -12.66
CA GLU A 470 30.95 -11.20 -13.10
C GLU A 470 30.75 -11.31 -14.62
N GLU A 471 29.88 -10.50 -15.22
CA GLU A 471 29.71 -10.43 -16.68
C GLU A 471 30.96 -9.92 -17.38
N GLU A 472 31.65 -8.91 -16.84
CA GLU A 472 32.91 -8.39 -17.40
C GLU A 472 34.05 -9.43 -17.35
N VAL A 473 34.04 -10.33 -16.35
CA VAL A 473 35.08 -11.38 -16.21
C VAL A 473 34.76 -12.58 -17.13
N ALA A 474 33.47 -12.84 -17.40
CA ALA A 474 33.04 -13.95 -18.26
C ALA A 474 33.09 -13.65 -19.77
N GLY A 475 33.17 -12.37 -20.19
CA GLY A 475 33.25 -11.93 -21.60
C GLY A 475 34.68 -11.64 -22.02
#